data_1cc1e3756249be27268f8b58412a9beb
#
_entry.id   1cc1e3756249be27268f8b58412a9beb
#
_cell.length_a   1.000
_cell.length_b   1.000
_cell.length_c   1.000
_cell.angle_alpha   90.00
_cell.angle_beta   90.00
_cell.angle_gamma   90.00
#
_symmetry.space_group_name_H-M   'P 1'
#
loop_
_entity.id
_entity.type
_entity.pdbx_description
1 polymer ?
#
loop_
_entity_poly.entity_id
_entity_poly.type
_entity_poly.pdbx_seq_one_letter_code
_entity_poly.pdbx_strand_id
1 'polypeptide(L)'
;MSKPNTPPLPLTAKPVYLAAHAINTLVRTLPVGTAYFIGIVLITMFTGQLVHHQGSLARAALPYVRHLRWGWHRVERALERGKVSLDALFERAFTWCLTCLPVEPVRLGSERRTVPALDSSTVVRLRANKKRSALMGKGYCHRAQRAVQANLVAALTTVVLICGVRVGLVRRTRFGATCQEAVAKVFADLPQSSEQRLFSVDAGIATIEQFQAATARDALGGRLRKNVPLRRAPHPKPPGQRGRPAQPGPVVHPGAQRPEGRPDEDTTLRIGEREVRVRRWRNLHFREAPRTLIDVVRVDDPASKRPLVIGTTARAVTTAEIRVAYGHRWPIEPNFFVAQGTRAMEMPRAWSATAVERRISLALLAGSLLKAIAAACAPLPMGPWDWKAVSSAGRLANHLALQAGNFAALALQDLAPRTYRKITNAKETTEVQLPLAA
;
A
#
# COMPACT_ATOMS: atom_id res chain seq x y z
N MET A 1 3.56 30.75 0.22
CA MET A 1 2.86 29.98 1.26
C MET A 1 3.90 29.51 2.27
N SER A 2 3.93 30.11 3.47
CA SER A 2 4.85 29.79 4.55
C SER A 2 4.54 28.37 5.07
N LYS A 3 5.57 27.52 5.13
CA LYS A 3 5.48 26.21 5.76
C LYS A 3 5.03 26.37 7.22
N PRO A 4 4.02 25.61 7.69
CA PRO A 4 3.73 25.59 9.11
C PRO A 4 4.96 25.02 9.83
N ASN A 5 5.57 25.82 10.65
CA ASN A 5 6.75 25.50 11.46
C ASN A 5 6.29 24.65 12.67
N THR A 6 5.84 23.41 12.41
CA THR A 6 5.61 22.46 13.49
C THR A 6 6.95 21.77 13.74
N PRO A 7 7.58 21.95 14.90
CA PRO A 7 8.85 21.29 15.21
C PRO A 7 8.65 19.77 15.13
N PRO A 8 9.63 19.01 14.64
CA PRO A 8 9.57 17.57 14.63
C PRO A 8 9.35 17.09 16.07
N LEU A 9 8.37 16.19 16.24
CA LEU A 9 8.11 15.58 17.55
C LEU A 9 9.38 14.83 18.02
N PRO A 10 9.78 14.98 19.28
CA PRO A 10 10.95 14.29 19.78
C PRO A 10 10.76 12.76 19.60
N LEU A 11 11.81 12.05 19.20
CA LEU A 11 11.84 10.58 19.02
C LEU A 11 11.41 9.80 20.25
N THR A 12 11.35 10.45 21.43
CA THR A 12 10.83 9.95 22.70
C THR A 12 9.31 10.06 22.84
N ALA A 13 8.60 10.62 21.83
CA ALA A 13 7.16 10.74 21.89
C ALA A 13 6.51 9.35 22.06
N LYS A 14 5.64 9.23 23.08
CA LYS A 14 4.95 7.98 23.37
C LYS A 14 4.16 7.52 22.12
N PRO A 15 4.19 6.23 21.76
CA PRO A 15 3.51 5.68 20.58
C PRO A 15 2.04 6.08 20.48
N VAL A 16 1.35 6.18 21.63
CA VAL A 16 -0.04 6.63 21.74
C VAL A 16 -0.22 8.05 21.22
N TYR A 17 0.69 8.95 21.57
CA TYR A 17 0.62 10.34 21.13
C TYR A 17 0.83 10.46 19.61
N LEU A 18 1.82 9.77 19.05
CA LEU A 18 2.07 9.75 17.61
C LEU A 18 0.85 9.21 16.83
N ALA A 19 0.28 8.11 17.30
CA ALA A 19 -0.89 7.51 16.66
C ALA A 19 -2.13 8.43 16.75
N ALA A 20 -2.36 9.05 17.91
CA ALA A 20 -3.46 10.00 18.12
C ALA A 20 -3.29 11.25 17.24
N HIS A 21 -2.08 11.82 17.22
CA HIS A 21 -1.75 12.99 16.40
C HIS A 21 -1.91 12.69 14.91
N ALA A 22 -1.52 11.48 14.45
CA ALA A 22 -1.77 11.06 13.08
C ALA A 22 -3.26 11.09 12.74
N ILE A 23 -4.10 10.42 13.53
CA ILE A 23 -5.55 10.37 13.30
C ILE A 23 -6.13 11.79 13.32
N ASN A 24 -5.85 12.57 14.36
CA ASN A 24 -6.36 13.94 14.48
C ASN A 24 -5.99 14.78 13.25
N THR A 25 -4.72 14.78 12.83
CA THR A 25 -4.24 15.53 11.66
C THR A 25 -4.96 15.11 10.37
N LEU A 26 -5.21 13.81 10.19
CA LEU A 26 -5.89 13.32 9.00
C LEU A 26 -7.35 13.79 8.94
N VAL A 27 -8.07 13.67 10.04
CA VAL A 27 -9.54 13.83 10.01
C VAL A 27 -10.01 15.26 10.24
N ARG A 28 -9.24 16.11 10.93
CA ARG A 28 -9.64 17.49 11.26
C ARG A 28 -9.97 18.38 10.06
N THR A 29 -9.53 18.01 8.87
CA THR A 29 -9.81 18.72 7.62
C THR A 29 -11.09 18.25 6.94
N LEU A 30 -11.71 17.19 7.44
CA LEU A 30 -13.04 16.75 7.02
C LEU A 30 -14.11 17.64 7.69
N PRO A 31 -15.34 17.71 7.14
CA PRO A 31 -16.43 18.35 7.83
C PRO A 31 -16.60 17.79 9.25
N VAL A 32 -16.81 18.64 10.25
CA VAL A 32 -16.76 18.31 11.70
C VAL A 32 -17.49 17.01 12.06
N GLY A 33 -18.75 16.84 11.59
CA GLY A 33 -19.51 15.61 11.86
C GLY A 33 -18.90 14.37 11.21
N THR A 34 -18.31 14.49 10.00
CA THR A 34 -17.63 13.40 9.31
C THR A 34 -16.28 13.10 9.97
N ALA A 35 -15.53 14.14 10.35
CA ALA A 35 -14.22 14.02 11.00
C ALA A 35 -14.27 13.14 12.24
N TYR A 36 -15.18 13.43 13.15
CA TYR A 36 -15.35 12.69 14.39
C TYR A 36 -15.61 11.20 14.15
N PHE A 37 -16.57 10.87 13.26
CA PHE A 37 -16.94 9.48 13.02
C PHE A 37 -15.89 8.70 12.21
N ILE A 38 -15.21 9.33 11.26
CA ILE A 38 -14.06 8.70 10.55
C ILE A 38 -12.89 8.51 11.53
N GLY A 39 -12.66 9.45 12.45
CA GLY A 39 -11.70 9.27 13.54
C GLY A 39 -11.99 8.04 14.40
N ILE A 40 -13.26 7.82 14.78
CA ILE A 40 -13.68 6.60 15.48
C ILE A 40 -13.40 5.34 14.66
N VAL A 41 -13.69 5.34 13.35
CA VAL A 41 -13.38 4.20 12.47
C VAL A 41 -11.89 3.88 12.51
N LEU A 42 -11.03 4.89 12.37
CA LEU A 42 -9.58 4.70 12.45
C LEU A 42 -9.13 4.20 13.82
N ILE A 43 -9.69 4.73 14.91
CA ILE A 43 -9.40 4.26 16.29
C ILE A 43 -9.72 2.77 16.42
N THR A 44 -10.89 2.31 15.93
CA THR A 44 -11.26 0.89 16.00
C THR A 44 -10.31 -0.02 15.20
N MET A 45 -9.72 0.51 14.11
CA MET A 45 -8.71 -0.20 13.32
C MET A 45 -7.35 -0.23 14.04
N PHE A 46 -6.91 0.91 14.55
CA PHE A 46 -5.63 1.05 15.26
C PHE A 46 -5.56 0.22 16.54
N THR A 47 -6.65 0.11 17.27
CA THR A 47 -6.74 -0.67 18.51
C THR A 47 -7.11 -2.14 18.29
N GLY A 48 -7.35 -2.58 17.05
CA GLY A 48 -7.79 -3.94 16.76
C GLY A 48 -9.20 -4.29 17.26
N GLN A 49 -10.01 -3.33 17.71
CA GLN A 49 -11.37 -3.57 18.19
C GLN A 49 -12.25 -4.27 17.15
N LEU A 50 -12.02 -4.01 15.87
CA LEU A 50 -12.72 -4.71 14.79
C LEU A 50 -12.42 -6.21 14.75
N VAL A 51 -11.24 -6.64 15.21
CA VAL A 51 -10.87 -8.06 15.32
C VAL A 51 -11.75 -8.73 16.37
N HIS A 52 -11.81 -8.16 17.57
CA HIS A 52 -12.62 -8.67 18.69
C HIS A 52 -14.12 -8.76 18.34
N HIS A 53 -14.60 -7.82 17.53
CA HIS A 53 -15.99 -7.77 17.08
C HIS A 53 -16.21 -8.37 15.68
N GLN A 54 -15.28 -9.21 15.19
CA GLN A 54 -15.38 -9.92 13.91
C GLN A 54 -15.78 -9.02 12.73
N GLY A 55 -15.21 -7.82 12.66
CA GLY A 55 -15.47 -6.83 11.61
C GLY A 55 -16.77 -6.03 11.79
N SER A 56 -17.50 -6.17 12.90
CA SER A 56 -18.69 -5.35 13.20
C SER A 56 -18.27 -3.97 13.68
N LEU A 57 -18.38 -2.98 12.79
CA LEU A 57 -18.05 -1.59 13.12
C LEU A 57 -19.01 -1.01 14.17
N ALA A 58 -20.29 -1.36 14.11
CA ALA A 58 -21.28 -0.91 15.07
C ALA A 58 -20.89 -1.31 16.51
N ARG A 59 -20.48 -2.58 16.70
CA ARG A 59 -20.03 -3.08 18.01
C ARG A 59 -18.68 -2.48 18.42
N ALA A 60 -17.71 -2.43 17.52
CA ALA A 60 -16.40 -1.89 17.79
C ALA A 60 -16.41 -0.39 18.13
N ALA A 61 -17.32 0.38 17.53
CA ALA A 61 -17.45 1.81 17.78
C ALA A 61 -18.30 2.14 19.03
N LEU A 62 -19.07 1.18 19.55
CA LEU A 62 -20.03 1.42 20.63
C LEU A 62 -19.42 2.11 21.87
N PRO A 63 -18.22 1.74 22.37
CA PRO A 63 -17.61 2.42 23.51
C PRO A 63 -17.43 3.92 23.30
N TYR A 64 -17.20 4.35 22.06
CA TYR A 64 -16.91 5.75 21.71
C TYR A 64 -18.16 6.56 21.35
N VAL A 65 -19.31 5.92 21.10
CA VAL A 65 -20.54 6.59 20.64
C VAL A 65 -21.78 6.29 21.46
N ARG A 66 -21.67 5.48 22.53
CA ARG A 66 -22.83 5.09 23.38
C ARG A 66 -23.59 6.28 23.97
N HIS A 67 -22.92 7.39 24.19
CA HIS A 67 -23.49 8.64 24.71
C HIS A 67 -24.22 9.46 23.64
N LEU A 68 -24.11 9.09 22.36
CA LEU A 68 -24.76 9.77 21.26
C LEU A 68 -26.04 9.01 20.87
N ARG A 69 -27.16 9.73 20.74
CA ARG A 69 -28.37 9.14 20.15
C ARG A 69 -28.07 8.63 18.74
N TRP A 70 -28.32 7.34 18.48
CA TRP A 70 -28.03 6.69 17.19
C TRP A 70 -26.55 6.77 16.77
N GLY A 71 -25.62 6.78 17.72
CA GLY A 71 -24.18 7.01 17.46
C GLY A 71 -23.58 6.04 16.45
N TRP A 72 -23.88 4.74 16.53
CA TRP A 72 -23.38 3.75 15.59
C TRP A 72 -23.92 3.95 14.15
N HIS A 73 -25.17 4.35 13.98
CA HIS A 73 -25.71 4.73 12.66
C HIS A 73 -24.98 5.93 12.05
N ARG A 74 -24.57 6.88 12.88
CA ARG A 74 -23.79 8.04 12.42
C ARG A 74 -22.42 7.64 11.93
N VAL A 75 -21.77 6.64 12.54
CA VAL A 75 -20.50 6.08 12.07
C VAL A 75 -20.66 5.43 10.68
N GLU A 76 -21.68 4.59 10.51
CA GLU A 76 -21.96 3.97 9.21
C GLU A 76 -22.36 4.99 8.15
N ARG A 77 -23.19 5.97 8.51
CA ARG A 77 -23.56 7.07 7.60
C ARG A 77 -22.37 7.92 7.18
N ALA A 78 -21.41 8.15 8.07
CA ALA A 78 -20.17 8.87 7.73
C ALA A 78 -19.33 8.09 6.69
N LEU A 79 -19.28 6.76 6.81
CA LEU A 79 -18.63 5.93 5.81
C LEU A 79 -19.40 5.89 4.47
N GLU A 80 -20.72 5.89 4.50
CA GLU A 80 -21.54 5.76 3.31
C GLU A 80 -21.70 7.09 2.56
N ARG A 81 -22.05 8.15 3.29
CA ARG A 81 -22.50 9.44 2.74
C ARG A 81 -21.59 10.62 3.14
N GLY A 82 -20.63 10.41 4.02
CA GLY A 82 -19.72 11.47 4.46
C GLY A 82 -18.91 12.02 3.29
N LYS A 83 -18.61 13.32 3.32
CA LYS A 83 -17.71 13.96 2.35
C LYS A 83 -16.26 13.58 2.68
N VAL A 84 -15.80 12.41 2.20
CA VAL A 84 -14.47 11.88 2.43
C VAL A 84 -13.78 11.66 1.08
N SER A 85 -12.71 12.38 0.84
CA SER A 85 -11.77 12.09 -0.24
C SER A 85 -10.68 11.16 0.29
N LEU A 86 -10.67 9.91 -0.17
CA LEU A 86 -9.65 8.94 0.22
C LEU A 86 -8.26 9.38 -0.25
N ASP A 87 -8.13 9.88 -1.48
CA ASP A 87 -6.85 10.34 -2.01
C ASP A 87 -6.29 11.48 -1.15
N ALA A 88 -7.13 12.43 -0.72
CA ALA A 88 -6.71 13.50 0.18
C ALA A 88 -6.27 12.97 1.56
N LEU A 89 -6.92 11.93 2.08
CA LEU A 89 -6.49 11.30 3.33
C LEU A 89 -5.14 10.59 3.18
N PHE A 90 -4.91 9.87 2.08
CA PHE A 90 -3.64 9.21 1.81
C PHE A 90 -2.50 10.22 1.65
N GLU A 91 -2.73 11.31 0.91
CA GLU A 91 -1.72 12.37 0.74
C GLU A 91 -1.37 13.05 2.08
N ARG A 92 -2.37 13.31 2.92
CA ARG A 92 -2.11 13.86 4.26
C ARG A 92 -1.35 12.90 5.15
N ALA A 93 -1.70 11.61 5.12
CA ALA A 93 -0.98 10.59 5.87
C ALA A 93 0.49 10.54 5.45
N PHE A 94 0.73 10.60 4.14
CA PHE A 94 2.08 10.63 3.62
C PHE A 94 2.83 11.89 4.05
N THR A 95 2.23 13.06 3.90
CA THR A 95 2.81 14.34 4.36
C THR A 95 3.07 14.30 5.87
N TRP A 96 2.11 13.79 6.66
CA TRP A 96 2.30 13.63 8.10
C TRP A 96 3.49 12.73 8.43
N CYS A 97 3.64 11.60 7.74
CA CYS A 97 4.82 10.74 7.94
C CYS A 97 6.12 11.48 7.63
N LEU A 98 6.18 12.23 6.51
CA LEU A 98 7.37 12.98 6.12
C LEU A 98 7.73 14.11 7.10
N THR A 99 6.75 14.69 7.79
CA THR A 99 6.96 15.84 8.70
C THR A 99 7.15 15.42 10.15
N CYS A 100 6.54 14.31 10.57
CA CYS A 100 6.50 13.91 11.99
C CYS A 100 7.36 12.68 12.31
N LEU A 101 7.81 11.93 11.30
CA LEU A 101 8.64 10.74 11.49
C LEU A 101 10.02 10.93 10.83
N PRO A 102 11.06 10.22 11.28
CA PRO A 102 12.39 10.26 10.68
C PRO A 102 12.41 9.47 9.35
N VAL A 103 11.80 10.03 8.33
CA VAL A 103 11.64 9.40 7.01
C VAL A 103 12.75 9.79 6.08
N GLU A 104 13.41 8.79 5.50
CA GLU A 104 14.37 8.92 4.43
C GLU A 104 13.75 8.43 3.12
N PRO A 105 13.55 9.30 2.10
CA PRO A 105 13.03 8.90 0.81
C PRO A 105 14.00 7.97 0.08
N VAL A 106 13.50 6.86 -0.44
CA VAL A 106 14.28 5.98 -1.32
C VAL A 106 14.35 6.60 -2.72
N ARG A 107 15.57 6.79 -3.21
CA ARG A 107 15.87 7.34 -4.55
C ARG A 107 16.83 6.43 -5.28
N LEU A 108 16.60 6.19 -6.57
CA LEU A 108 17.43 5.35 -7.43
C LEU A 108 17.88 6.08 -8.69
N GLY A 109 19.08 5.72 -9.12
CA GLY A 109 19.70 6.23 -10.33
C GLY A 109 20.18 7.68 -10.21
N SER A 110 20.93 8.11 -11.22
CA SER A 110 21.39 9.49 -11.38
C SER A 110 20.23 10.48 -11.46
N GLU A 111 19.09 10.04 -12.00
CA GLU A 111 17.85 10.83 -12.12
C GLU A 111 17.04 10.87 -10.80
N ARG A 112 17.54 10.24 -9.73
CA ARG A 112 16.91 10.20 -8.40
C ARG A 112 15.44 9.77 -8.44
N ARG A 113 15.13 8.73 -9.22
CA ARG A 113 13.78 8.19 -9.36
C ARG A 113 13.23 7.71 -8.02
N THR A 114 11.99 8.04 -7.75
CA THR A 114 11.22 7.38 -6.68
C THR A 114 10.81 5.97 -7.11
N VAL A 115 10.64 5.08 -6.13
CA VAL A 115 10.24 3.69 -6.38
C VAL A 115 8.89 3.41 -5.73
N PRO A 116 7.77 3.77 -6.39
CA PRO A 116 6.46 3.32 -5.95
C PRO A 116 6.30 1.83 -6.24
N ALA A 117 5.67 1.12 -5.30
CA ALA A 117 5.23 -0.26 -5.50
C ALA A 117 3.72 -0.28 -5.75
N LEU A 118 3.31 -1.08 -6.72
CA LEU A 118 1.90 -1.30 -7.04
C LEU A 118 1.61 -2.79 -6.97
N ASP A 119 0.58 -3.14 -6.21
CA ASP A 119 0.11 -4.52 -6.10
C ASP A 119 -1.41 -4.56 -5.94
N SER A 120 -2.00 -5.72 -6.13
CA SER A 120 -3.43 -5.93 -6.02
C SER A 120 -3.75 -7.05 -5.05
N SER A 121 -4.91 -6.94 -4.41
CA SER A 121 -5.40 -7.95 -3.47
C SER A 121 -6.87 -8.24 -3.68
N THR A 122 -7.28 -9.42 -3.25
CA THR A 122 -8.64 -9.92 -3.36
C THR A 122 -9.28 -9.98 -1.97
N VAL A 123 -10.37 -9.22 -1.79
CA VAL A 123 -11.17 -9.24 -0.57
C VAL A 123 -12.42 -10.07 -0.80
N VAL A 124 -12.37 -11.30 -0.32
CA VAL A 124 -13.42 -12.30 -0.54
C VAL A 124 -14.72 -11.94 0.17
N ARG A 125 -15.85 -12.07 -0.53
CA ARG A 125 -17.20 -11.73 -0.07
C ARG A 125 -18.15 -12.93 -0.23
N LEU A 126 -17.98 -13.96 0.58
CA LEU A 126 -18.72 -15.23 0.44
C LEU A 126 -20.26 -15.08 0.41
N ARG A 127 -20.80 -14.08 1.12
CA ARG A 127 -22.25 -13.84 1.24
C ARG A 127 -22.75 -12.67 0.38
N ALA A 128 -21.89 -12.08 -0.46
CA ALA A 128 -22.30 -10.94 -1.24
C ALA A 128 -22.96 -11.36 -2.56
N ASN A 129 -24.02 -10.65 -2.95
CA ASN A 129 -24.66 -10.81 -4.23
C ASN A 129 -24.02 -9.87 -5.27
N LYS A 130 -23.54 -10.41 -6.40
CA LYS A 130 -22.92 -9.66 -7.49
C LYS A 130 -23.78 -8.50 -8.00
N LYS A 131 -25.11 -8.67 -8.03
CA LYS A 131 -26.07 -7.66 -8.54
C LYS A 131 -26.10 -6.37 -7.71
N ARG A 132 -25.52 -6.36 -6.50
CA ARG A 132 -25.56 -5.22 -5.58
C ARG A 132 -24.35 -4.28 -5.68
N SER A 133 -23.31 -4.65 -6.44
CA SER A 133 -22.13 -3.80 -6.59
C SER A 133 -21.45 -4.02 -7.93
N ALA A 134 -21.32 -2.95 -8.72
CA ALA A 134 -20.57 -2.94 -9.97
C ALA A 134 -19.04 -3.17 -9.77
N LEU A 135 -18.57 -2.99 -8.52
CA LEU A 135 -17.16 -3.09 -8.15
C LEU A 135 -16.75 -4.52 -7.71
N MET A 136 -17.68 -5.44 -7.76
CA MET A 136 -17.40 -6.82 -7.43
C MET A 136 -17.10 -7.63 -8.68
N GLY A 137 -16.02 -8.38 -8.59
CA GLY A 137 -15.63 -9.39 -9.54
C GLY A 137 -15.61 -10.79 -8.93
N LYS A 138 -14.95 -11.71 -9.62
CA LYS A 138 -14.64 -13.03 -9.11
C LYS A 138 -13.19 -13.07 -8.67
N GLY A 139 -12.93 -13.56 -7.46
CA GLY A 139 -11.61 -13.83 -6.93
C GLY A 139 -11.51 -15.25 -6.38
N TYR A 140 -10.33 -15.85 -6.47
CA TYR A 140 -10.12 -17.18 -5.92
C TYR A 140 -10.03 -17.13 -4.40
N CYS A 141 -10.83 -17.95 -3.73
CA CYS A 141 -10.81 -18.13 -2.28
C CYS A 141 -10.09 -19.44 -1.92
N HIS A 142 -8.87 -19.33 -1.40
CA HIS A 142 -8.12 -20.52 -0.99
C HIS A 142 -8.84 -21.37 0.06
N ARG A 143 -9.58 -20.74 0.98
CA ARG A 143 -10.35 -21.47 2.00
C ARG A 143 -11.53 -22.24 1.41
N ALA A 144 -12.20 -21.68 0.40
CA ALA A 144 -13.35 -22.31 -0.26
C ALA A 144 -12.93 -23.12 -1.49
N GLN A 145 -11.65 -23.12 -1.88
CA GLN A 145 -11.07 -23.80 -3.05
C GLN A 145 -11.84 -23.53 -4.35
N ARG A 146 -12.42 -22.32 -4.49
CA ARG A 146 -13.21 -21.92 -5.65
C ARG A 146 -13.20 -20.40 -5.88
N ALA A 147 -13.58 -20.00 -7.09
CA ALA A 147 -13.84 -18.61 -7.38
C ALA A 147 -15.15 -18.14 -6.70
N VAL A 148 -15.09 -17.03 -5.99
CA VAL A 148 -16.21 -16.44 -5.23
C VAL A 148 -16.31 -14.94 -5.53
N GLN A 149 -17.41 -14.32 -5.13
CA GLN A 149 -17.53 -12.87 -5.20
C GLN A 149 -16.46 -12.20 -4.33
N ALA A 150 -15.83 -11.17 -4.87
CA ALA A 150 -14.76 -10.46 -4.21
C ALA A 150 -14.70 -8.99 -4.62
N ASN A 151 -14.21 -8.14 -3.74
CA ASN A 151 -13.74 -6.82 -4.10
C ASN A 151 -12.25 -6.94 -4.48
N LEU A 152 -11.90 -6.48 -5.67
CA LEU A 152 -10.55 -6.47 -6.18
C LEU A 152 -9.99 -5.07 -6.03
N VAL A 153 -8.93 -4.92 -5.26
CA VAL A 153 -8.33 -3.63 -4.91
C VAL A 153 -6.87 -3.59 -5.36
N ALA A 154 -6.49 -2.52 -6.04
CA ALA A 154 -5.10 -2.17 -6.30
C ALA A 154 -4.68 -1.07 -5.33
N ALA A 155 -3.48 -1.18 -4.78
CA ALA A 155 -2.88 -0.19 -3.90
C ALA A 155 -1.53 0.26 -4.44
N LEU A 156 -1.34 1.58 -4.48
CA LEU A 156 -0.07 2.23 -4.77
C LEU A 156 0.58 2.64 -3.45
N THR A 157 1.84 2.29 -3.27
CA THR A 157 2.65 2.68 -2.11
C THR A 157 3.91 3.42 -2.54
N THR A 158 4.34 4.39 -1.75
CA THR A 158 5.70 4.93 -1.83
C THR A 158 6.54 4.25 -0.75
N VAL A 159 7.68 3.70 -1.13
CA VAL A 159 8.59 3.05 -0.19
C VAL A 159 9.56 4.07 0.38
N VAL A 160 9.69 4.06 1.68
CA VAL A 160 10.59 4.94 2.46
C VAL A 160 11.37 4.11 3.47
N LEU A 161 12.45 4.67 3.99
CA LEU A 161 13.13 4.15 5.17
C LEU A 161 12.69 4.96 6.39
N ILE A 162 12.40 4.27 7.48
CA ILE A 162 12.13 4.87 8.79
C ILE A 162 13.03 4.15 9.79
N CYS A 163 13.98 4.85 10.36
CA CYS A 163 15.01 4.24 11.23
C CYS A 163 15.64 2.97 10.60
N GLY A 164 15.99 3.02 9.31
CA GLY A 164 16.57 1.90 8.58
C GLY A 164 15.59 0.80 8.15
N VAL A 165 14.33 0.86 8.59
CA VAL A 165 13.27 -0.11 8.22
C VAL A 165 12.56 0.34 6.94
N ARG A 166 12.43 -0.55 5.95
CA ARG A 166 11.65 -0.28 4.74
C ARG A 166 10.14 -0.34 5.04
N VAL A 167 9.47 0.76 4.82
CA VAL A 167 8.02 0.89 5.02
C VAL A 167 7.35 1.34 3.73
N GLY A 168 6.27 0.65 3.33
CA GLY A 168 5.41 1.10 2.23
C GLY A 168 4.32 2.03 2.78
N LEU A 169 4.31 3.27 2.34
CA LEU A 169 3.25 4.22 2.67
C LEU A 169 2.22 4.23 1.56
N VAL A 170 1.00 3.81 1.85
CA VAL A 170 -0.08 3.76 0.87
C VAL A 170 -0.46 5.17 0.43
N ARG A 171 -0.48 5.40 -0.89
CA ARG A 171 -0.78 6.68 -1.51
C ARG A 171 -2.13 6.70 -2.21
N ARG A 172 -2.59 5.54 -2.67
CA ARG A 172 -3.83 5.44 -3.44
C ARG A 172 -4.37 4.02 -3.44
N THR A 173 -5.68 3.92 -3.53
CA THR A 173 -6.37 2.66 -3.74
C THR A 173 -7.40 2.82 -4.85
N ARG A 174 -7.57 1.78 -5.69
CA ARG A 174 -8.64 1.73 -6.70
C ARG A 174 -9.26 0.35 -6.72
N PHE A 175 -10.51 0.29 -7.13
CA PHE A 175 -11.30 -0.93 -7.20
C PHE A 175 -11.76 -1.19 -8.63
N GLY A 176 -11.83 -2.46 -8.99
CA GLY A 176 -12.28 -2.90 -10.32
C GLY A 176 -13.00 -4.24 -10.27
N ALA A 177 -13.65 -4.61 -11.36
CA ALA A 177 -14.21 -5.96 -11.54
C ALA A 177 -13.11 -7.01 -11.76
N THR A 178 -11.93 -6.57 -12.18
CA THR A 178 -10.69 -7.37 -12.27
C THR A 178 -9.53 -6.66 -11.60
N CYS A 179 -8.46 -7.39 -11.26
CA CYS A 179 -7.23 -6.79 -10.76
C CYS A 179 -6.60 -5.84 -11.80
N GLN A 180 -6.64 -6.20 -13.08
CA GLN A 180 -6.13 -5.39 -14.17
C GLN A 180 -6.88 -4.06 -14.29
N GLU A 181 -8.22 -4.09 -14.18
CA GLU A 181 -9.03 -2.86 -14.17
C GLU A 181 -8.70 -1.95 -12.97
N ALA A 182 -8.55 -2.53 -11.77
CA ALA A 182 -8.17 -1.77 -10.59
C ALA A 182 -6.79 -1.13 -10.75
N VAL A 183 -5.82 -1.86 -11.32
CA VAL A 183 -4.47 -1.37 -11.61
C VAL A 183 -4.50 -0.28 -12.68
N ALA A 184 -5.24 -0.48 -13.77
CA ALA A 184 -5.38 0.53 -14.84
C ALA A 184 -5.95 1.85 -14.31
N LYS A 185 -6.93 1.80 -13.40
CA LYS A 185 -7.48 2.99 -12.71
C LYS A 185 -6.42 3.69 -11.84
N VAL A 186 -5.52 2.94 -11.19
CA VAL A 186 -4.42 3.57 -10.43
C VAL A 186 -3.52 4.36 -11.37
N PHE A 187 -3.13 3.79 -12.51
CA PHE A 187 -2.27 4.48 -13.48
C PHE A 187 -2.96 5.69 -14.14
N ALA A 188 -4.25 5.55 -14.52
CA ALA A 188 -5.03 6.63 -15.13
C ALA A 188 -5.17 7.86 -14.19
N ASP A 189 -5.24 7.61 -12.89
CA ASP A 189 -5.44 8.66 -11.88
C ASP A 189 -4.13 9.16 -11.27
N LEU A 190 -2.96 8.79 -11.82
CA LEU A 190 -1.68 9.27 -11.30
C LEU A 190 -1.60 10.79 -11.45
N PRO A 191 -1.24 11.52 -10.38
CA PRO A 191 -1.03 12.96 -10.49
C PRO A 191 0.16 13.21 -11.43
N GLN A 192 0.03 14.26 -12.23
CA GLN A 192 1.17 14.78 -12.97
C GLN A 192 2.22 15.24 -11.95
N SER A 193 3.43 14.71 -12.09
CA SER A 193 4.55 15.01 -11.20
C SER A 193 5.76 15.38 -12.04
N SER A 194 6.59 16.30 -11.55
CA SER A 194 7.92 16.55 -12.10
C SER A 194 8.91 15.44 -11.75
N GLU A 195 8.60 14.63 -10.74
CA GLU A 195 9.47 13.53 -10.31
C GLU A 195 9.42 12.35 -11.28
N GLN A 196 10.56 11.78 -11.56
CA GLN A 196 10.66 10.52 -12.28
C GLN A 196 10.36 9.35 -11.34
N ARG A 197 9.59 8.37 -11.81
CA ARG A 197 9.15 7.20 -11.03
C ARG A 197 9.55 5.91 -11.74
N LEU A 198 9.91 4.90 -10.95
CA LEU A 198 10.07 3.51 -11.43
C LEU A 198 9.10 2.64 -10.64
N PHE A 199 7.95 2.34 -11.24
CA PHE A 199 6.93 1.48 -10.62
C PHE A 199 7.42 0.05 -10.54
N SER A 200 7.43 -0.51 -9.33
CA SER A 200 7.78 -1.90 -9.09
C SER A 200 6.52 -2.74 -8.92
N VAL A 201 6.35 -3.74 -9.81
CA VAL A 201 5.12 -4.56 -9.89
C VAL A 201 5.41 -6.05 -9.94
N ASP A 202 4.42 -6.88 -9.57
CA ASP A 202 4.54 -8.33 -9.71
C ASP A 202 4.13 -8.82 -11.12
N ALA A 203 4.35 -10.11 -11.38
CA ALA A 203 4.10 -10.75 -12.67
C ALA A 203 2.63 -10.69 -13.13
N GLY A 204 1.68 -10.58 -12.19
CA GLY A 204 0.26 -10.41 -12.50
C GLY A 204 -0.08 -9.04 -13.08
N ILE A 205 0.77 -8.04 -12.83
CA ILE A 205 0.57 -6.65 -13.26
C ILE A 205 1.52 -6.29 -14.41
N ALA A 206 2.67 -6.93 -14.51
CA ALA A 206 3.67 -6.69 -15.55
C ALA A 206 3.20 -7.25 -16.92
N THR A 207 2.13 -6.70 -17.46
CA THR A 207 1.57 -7.09 -18.77
C THR A 207 2.16 -6.25 -19.91
N ILE A 208 1.97 -6.71 -21.14
CA ILE A 208 2.43 -5.99 -22.33
C ILE A 208 1.83 -4.59 -22.38
N GLU A 209 0.54 -4.46 -22.10
CA GLU A 209 -0.19 -3.19 -22.10
C GLU A 209 0.41 -2.21 -21.08
N GLN A 210 0.81 -2.71 -19.91
CA GLN A 210 1.43 -1.85 -18.89
C GLN A 210 2.84 -1.39 -19.31
N PHE A 211 3.63 -2.24 -19.97
CA PHE A 211 4.91 -1.83 -20.55
C PHE A 211 4.73 -0.83 -21.68
N GLN A 212 3.68 -0.95 -22.51
CA GLN A 212 3.34 0.00 -23.57
C GLN A 212 2.89 1.36 -23.01
N ALA A 213 2.15 1.36 -21.91
CA ALA A 213 1.67 2.57 -21.24
C ALA A 213 2.78 3.32 -20.46
N ALA A 214 3.90 2.65 -20.16
CA ALA A 214 5.01 3.26 -19.44
C ALA A 214 5.68 4.38 -20.27
N THR A 215 6.06 5.45 -19.58
CA THR A 215 6.74 6.61 -20.18
C THR A 215 8.16 6.73 -19.65
N ALA A 216 8.94 7.65 -20.23
CA ALA A 216 10.28 7.96 -19.72
C ALA A 216 10.24 8.47 -18.27
N ARG A 217 9.17 9.17 -17.90
CA ARG A 217 8.95 9.67 -16.52
C ARG A 217 8.44 8.58 -15.60
N ASP A 218 7.44 7.83 -16.05
CA ASP A 218 6.76 6.78 -15.31
C ASP A 218 7.17 5.42 -15.86
N ALA A 219 8.40 5.04 -15.54
CA ALA A 219 8.94 3.77 -15.98
C ALA A 219 8.35 2.61 -15.18
N LEU A 220 8.28 1.44 -15.81
CA LEU A 220 7.82 0.19 -15.20
C LEU A 220 8.99 -0.77 -15.00
N GLY A 221 9.05 -1.40 -13.84
CA GLY A 221 9.91 -2.53 -13.53
C GLY A 221 9.06 -3.65 -12.93
N GLY A 222 8.95 -4.78 -13.62
CA GLY A 222 8.07 -5.84 -13.19
C GLY A 222 8.63 -7.24 -13.42
N ARG A 223 8.21 -8.18 -12.58
CA ARG A 223 8.59 -9.57 -12.74
C ARG A 223 7.96 -10.15 -14.01
N LEU A 224 8.78 -10.75 -14.85
CA LEU A 224 8.32 -11.50 -16.00
C LEU A 224 8.13 -12.98 -15.68
N ARG A 225 7.22 -13.63 -16.41
CA ARG A 225 7.09 -15.09 -16.37
C ARG A 225 8.33 -15.73 -16.98
N LYS A 226 8.76 -16.87 -16.45
CA LYS A 226 10.00 -17.56 -16.87
C LYS A 226 10.05 -17.94 -18.34
N ASN A 227 8.91 -18.17 -18.95
CA ASN A 227 8.77 -18.63 -20.32
C ASN A 227 8.33 -17.55 -21.33
N VAL A 228 8.45 -16.27 -20.97
CA VAL A 228 8.12 -15.18 -21.89
C VAL A 228 9.15 -15.12 -23.01
N PRO A 229 8.74 -15.36 -24.28
CA PRO A 229 9.62 -15.17 -25.43
C PRO A 229 9.72 -13.67 -25.75
N LEU A 230 10.93 -13.18 -25.79
CA LEU A 230 11.24 -11.81 -26.19
C LEU A 230 12.07 -11.84 -27.46
N ARG A 231 12.16 -10.73 -28.15
CA ARG A 231 12.93 -10.61 -29.40
C ARG A 231 13.90 -9.46 -29.31
N ARG A 232 15.06 -9.60 -29.94
CA ARG A 232 15.94 -8.47 -30.24
C ARG A 232 15.36 -7.64 -31.38
N ALA A 233 15.76 -6.39 -31.43
CA ALA A 233 15.44 -5.56 -32.59
C ALA A 233 15.87 -6.26 -33.90
N PRO A 234 15.09 -6.13 -34.96
CA PRO A 234 15.50 -6.63 -36.28
C PRO A 234 16.80 -5.93 -36.72
N HIS A 235 17.62 -6.64 -37.44
CA HIS A 235 18.80 -6.02 -38.05
C HIS A 235 18.36 -4.89 -38.96
N PRO A 236 18.98 -3.71 -38.90
CA PRO A 236 18.66 -2.61 -39.80
C PRO A 236 18.93 -3.05 -41.25
N LYS A 237 18.02 -2.71 -42.14
CA LYS A 237 18.26 -2.94 -43.58
C LYS A 237 19.36 -1.99 -44.07
N PRO A 238 20.23 -2.45 -44.96
CA PRO A 238 21.13 -1.56 -45.67
C PRO A 238 20.38 -0.41 -46.35
N PRO A 239 20.93 0.81 -46.35
CA PRO A 239 20.34 1.93 -47.06
C PRO A 239 20.06 1.56 -48.52
N GLY A 240 18.87 1.89 -49.05
CA GLY A 240 18.49 1.64 -50.45
C GLY A 240 17.86 0.26 -50.72
N GLN A 241 17.89 -0.68 -49.81
CA GLN A 241 17.30 -2.01 -50.03
C GLN A 241 15.77 -1.95 -49.98
N ARG A 242 15.10 -2.04 -51.14
CA ARG A 242 13.63 -2.20 -51.25
C ARG A 242 13.24 -3.67 -51.02
N GLY A 243 12.04 -3.92 -50.59
CA GLY A 243 11.49 -5.27 -50.47
C GLY A 243 10.90 -5.58 -49.09
N ARG A 244 10.74 -6.88 -48.79
CA ARG A 244 10.07 -7.40 -47.56
C ARG A 244 10.52 -6.69 -46.31
N PRO A 245 9.60 -6.39 -45.32
CA PRO A 245 9.97 -5.85 -44.02
C PRO A 245 11.14 -6.61 -43.38
N ALA A 246 11.95 -5.92 -42.58
CA ALA A 246 13.04 -6.56 -41.84
C ALA A 246 12.51 -7.78 -41.07
N GLN A 247 13.22 -8.90 -41.14
CA GLN A 247 12.84 -10.09 -40.38
C GLN A 247 12.90 -9.79 -38.88
N PRO A 248 11.96 -10.32 -38.06
CA PRO A 248 12.04 -10.19 -36.62
C PRO A 248 13.40 -10.67 -36.13
N GLY A 249 13.99 -9.96 -35.17
CA GLY A 249 15.25 -10.37 -34.56
C GLY A 249 15.13 -11.72 -33.81
N PRO A 250 16.27 -12.31 -33.44
CA PRO A 250 16.30 -13.61 -32.79
C PRO A 250 15.50 -13.61 -31.50
N VAL A 251 14.87 -14.74 -31.22
CA VAL A 251 14.12 -14.95 -29.93
C VAL A 251 15.13 -15.13 -28.80
N VAL A 252 14.82 -14.54 -27.68
CA VAL A 252 15.58 -14.63 -26.45
C VAL A 252 14.67 -15.09 -25.33
N HIS A 253 15.11 -16.07 -24.55
CA HIS A 253 14.39 -16.60 -23.37
C HIS A 253 15.19 -16.37 -22.08
N PRO A 254 15.19 -15.17 -21.50
CA PRO A 254 16.01 -14.87 -20.32
C PRO A 254 15.65 -15.72 -19.10
N GLY A 255 14.38 -16.16 -19.01
CA GLY A 255 13.87 -16.96 -17.89
C GLY A 255 14.04 -18.47 -18.03
N ALA A 256 14.49 -18.98 -19.19
CA ALA A 256 14.73 -20.40 -19.39
C ALA A 256 15.82 -20.96 -18.45
N GLN A 257 15.79 -22.25 -18.19
CA GLN A 257 16.80 -22.91 -17.35
C GLN A 257 18.20 -22.70 -17.94
N ARG A 258 18.33 -22.85 -19.24
CA ARG A 258 19.50 -22.39 -20.02
C ARG A 258 19.03 -21.20 -20.85
N PRO A 259 19.41 -19.96 -20.47
CA PRO A 259 18.92 -18.78 -21.20
C PRO A 259 19.47 -18.79 -22.62
N GLU A 260 18.57 -18.58 -23.56
CA GLU A 260 18.91 -18.43 -24.97
C GLU A 260 19.28 -16.98 -25.27
N GLY A 261 20.28 -16.81 -26.14
CA GLY A 261 20.81 -15.51 -26.51
C GLY A 261 21.83 -14.95 -25.50
N ARG A 262 22.92 -14.44 -26.01
CA ARG A 262 24.01 -13.85 -25.22
C ARG A 262 23.50 -12.62 -24.47
N PRO A 263 23.72 -12.50 -23.14
CA PRO A 263 23.42 -11.28 -22.41
C PRO A 263 24.36 -10.14 -22.84
N ASP A 264 23.90 -8.90 -22.71
CA ASP A 264 24.71 -7.71 -22.98
C ASP A 264 25.60 -7.35 -21.77
N GLU A 265 25.17 -7.75 -20.58
CA GLU A 265 25.92 -7.64 -19.32
C GLU A 265 25.82 -8.98 -18.55
N ASP A 266 26.92 -9.44 -18.00
CA ASP A 266 27.00 -10.62 -17.13
C ASP A 266 27.94 -10.29 -15.98
N THR A 267 27.40 -10.07 -14.80
CA THR A 267 28.14 -9.59 -13.62
C THR A 267 27.71 -10.34 -12.37
N THR A 268 28.51 -10.22 -11.31
CA THR A 268 28.18 -10.72 -10.00
C THR A 268 27.96 -9.54 -9.06
N LEU A 269 26.85 -9.56 -8.34
CA LEU A 269 26.51 -8.57 -7.33
C LEU A 269 26.60 -9.21 -5.94
N ARG A 270 27.11 -8.47 -4.97
CA ARG A 270 27.07 -8.86 -3.57
C ARG A 270 25.76 -8.36 -2.94
N ILE A 271 24.92 -9.29 -2.46
CA ILE A 271 23.68 -9.00 -1.76
C ILE A 271 23.76 -9.56 -0.33
N GLY A 272 24.05 -8.69 0.63
CA GLY A 272 24.45 -9.10 1.97
C GLY A 272 25.77 -9.86 1.91
N GLU A 273 25.81 -11.10 2.41
CA GLU A 273 26.99 -11.97 2.38
C GLU A 273 27.07 -12.88 1.14
N ARG A 274 26.09 -12.80 0.23
CA ARG A 274 25.96 -13.72 -0.91
C ARG A 274 26.39 -13.05 -2.20
N GLU A 275 27.05 -13.82 -3.03
CA GLU A 275 27.32 -13.48 -4.42
C GLU A 275 26.17 -13.99 -5.31
N VAL A 276 25.62 -13.09 -6.10
CA VAL A 276 24.47 -13.33 -6.95
C VAL A 276 24.83 -12.97 -8.37
N ARG A 277 24.75 -13.94 -9.29
CA ARG A 277 24.98 -13.67 -10.71
C ARG A 277 23.82 -12.92 -11.31
N VAL A 278 24.10 -11.84 -12.03
CA VAL A 278 23.09 -11.00 -12.66
C VAL A 278 23.44 -10.80 -14.13
N ARG A 279 22.47 -11.06 -15.00
CA ARG A 279 22.61 -10.95 -16.46
C ARG A 279 21.58 -9.99 -16.99
N ARG A 280 21.96 -9.11 -17.92
CA ARG A 280 21.07 -8.14 -18.54
C ARG A 280 21.08 -8.28 -20.07
N TRP A 281 19.89 -8.30 -20.61
CA TRP A 281 19.64 -8.17 -22.06
C TRP A 281 19.00 -6.82 -22.29
N ARG A 282 19.56 -6.05 -23.19
CA ARG A 282 19.09 -4.70 -23.51
C ARG A 282 18.22 -4.70 -24.78
N ASN A 283 17.30 -3.72 -24.84
CA ASN A 283 16.50 -3.43 -26.02
C ASN A 283 15.73 -4.65 -26.58
N LEU A 284 15.18 -5.46 -25.68
CA LEU A 284 14.27 -6.53 -26.07
C LEU A 284 12.85 -5.98 -26.22
N HIS A 285 12.01 -6.68 -26.99
CA HIS A 285 10.60 -6.35 -27.15
C HIS A 285 9.73 -7.61 -27.16
N PHE A 286 8.47 -7.45 -26.82
CA PHE A 286 7.46 -8.48 -26.99
C PHE A 286 7.11 -8.61 -28.48
N ARG A 287 6.70 -9.81 -28.93
CA ARG A 287 6.26 -10.04 -30.31
C ARG A 287 5.11 -9.09 -30.70
N GLU A 288 4.16 -8.92 -29.77
CA GLU A 288 2.94 -8.14 -29.91
C GLU A 288 3.18 -6.62 -29.78
N ALA A 289 4.34 -6.22 -29.26
CA ALA A 289 4.70 -4.82 -29.02
C ALA A 289 6.13 -4.49 -29.48
N PRO A 290 6.42 -4.55 -30.78
CA PRO A 290 7.78 -4.40 -31.30
C PRO A 290 8.38 -3.01 -31.10
N ARG A 291 7.55 -1.99 -30.86
CA ARG A 291 7.99 -0.61 -30.59
C ARG A 291 8.31 -0.36 -29.10
N THR A 292 7.87 -1.24 -28.21
CA THR A 292 8.08 -1.12 -26.76
C THR A 292 9.35 -1.85 -26.37
N LEU A 293 10.43 -1.09 -26.26
CA LEU A 293 11.72 -1.64 -25.86
C LEU A 293 11.85 -1.71 -24.35
N ILE A 294 12.23 -2.89 -23.87
CA ILE A 294 12.50 -3.16 -22.46
C ILE A 294 13.90 -3.75 -22.30
N ASP A 295 14.50 -3.50 -21.16
CA ASP A 295 15.64 -4.28 -20.70
C ASP A 295 15.16 -5.39 -19.78
N VAL A 296 15.85 -6.51 -19.80
CA VAL A 296 15.54 -7.66 -18.95
C VAL A 296 16.73 -8.02 -18.11
N VAL A 297 16.52 -8.09 -16.81
CA VAL A 297 17.52 -8.49 -15.82
C VAL A 297 17.13 -9.84 -15.24
N ARG A 298 18.01 -10.81 -15.36
CA ARG A 298 17.90 -12.10 -14.68
C ARG A 298 18.85 -12.14 -13.50
N VAL A 299 18.31 -12.54 -12.36
CA VAL A 299 19.01 -12.69 -11.10
C VAL A 299 19.03 -14.16 -10.71
N ASP A 300 20.19 -14.77 -10.71
CA ASP A 300 20.40 -16.15 -10.28
C ASP A 300 20.96 -16.14 -8.83
N ASP A 301 20.07 -16.14 -7.85
CA ASP A 301 20.41 -16.20 -6.43
C ASP A 301 20.53 -17.66 -5.99
N PRO A 302 21.70 -18.13 -5.49
CA PRO A 302 21.89 -19.50 -5.02
C PRO A 302 20.89 -19.93 -3.94
N ALA A 303 20.37 -18.99 -3.14
CA ALA A 303 19.36 -19.27 -2.12
C ALA A 303 17.94 -19.46 -2.70
N SER A 304 17.75 -19.19 -4.00
CA SER A 304 16.45 -19.29 -4.65
C SER A 304 16.40 -20.47 -5.61
N LYS A 305 15.34 -21.28 -5.51
CA LYS A 305 15.11 -22.41 -6.44
C LYS A 305 14.87 -21.98 -7.90
N ARG A 306 14.54 -20.72 -8.14
CA ARG A 306 14.19 -20.21 -9.47
C ARG A 306 14.79 -18.83 -9.68
N PRO A 307 15.24 -18.53 -10.89
CA PRO A 307 15.73 -17.20 -11.22
C PRO A 307 14.60 -16.17 -11.10
N LEU A 308 14.96 -14.96 -10.68
CA LEU A 308 14.12 -13.79 -10.75
C LEU A 308 14.37 -13.09 -12.08
N VAL A 309 13.34 -12.88 -12.90
CA VAL A 309 13.43 -12.19 -14.18
C VAL A 309 12.62 -10.90 -14.09
N ILE A 310 13.26 -9.78 -14.33
CA ILE A 310 12.68 -8.43 -14.23
C ILE A 310 12.77 -7.76 -15.58
N GLY A 311 11.63 -7.39 -16.17
CA GLY A 311 11.57 -6.48 -17.31
C GLY A 311 11.47 -5.04 -16.87
N THR A 312 12.13 -4.12 -17.56
CA THR A 312 12.02 -2.69 -17.24
C THR A 312 12.08 -1.79 -18.44
N THR A 313 11.32 -0.69 -18.41
CA THR A 313 11.42 0.41 -19.37
C THR A 313 12.42 1.49 -18.93
N ALA A 314 12.92 1.45 -17.67
CA ALA A 314 13.94 2.35 -17.15
C ALA A 314 15.35 1.92 -17.61
N ARG A 315 15.64 2.08 -18.89
CA ARG A 315 16.87 1.56 -19.52
C ARG A 315 18.15 2.26 -19.06
N ALA A 316 18.07 3.50 -18.57
CA ALA A 316 19.20 4.26 -18.02
C ALA A 316 19.62 3.82 -16.60
N VAL A 317 18.75 3.06 -15.91
CA VAL A 317 19.01 2.56 -14.55
C VAL A 317 19.98 1.37 -14.63
N THR A 318 20.94 1.29 -13.73
CA THR A 318 21.92 0.20 -13.70
C THR A 318 21.30 -1.14 -13.33
N THR A 319 21.97 -2.22 -13.66
CA THR A 319 21.53 -3.59 -13.37
C THR A 319 21.32 -3.82 -11.86
N ALA A 320 22.24 -3.30 -11.03
CA ALA A 320 22.12 -3.36 -9.58
C ALA A 320 20.91 -2.60 -9.06
N GLU A 321 20.68 -1.40 -9.56
CA GLU A 321 19.55 -0.56 -9.16
C GLU A 321 18.20 -1.15 -9.56
N ILE A 322 18.08 -1.79 -10.74
CA ILE A 322 16.87 -2.51 -11.17
C ILE A 322 16.54 -3.62 -10.16
N ARG A 323 17.55 -4.37 -9.71
CA ARG A 323 17.37 -5.42 -8.69
C ARG A 323 16.93 -4.83 -7.36
N VAL A 324 17.53 -3.72 -6.93
CA VAL A 324 17.15 -3.00 -5.71
C VAL A 324 15.74 -2.46 -5.82
N ALA A 325 15.38 -1.81 -6.95
CA ALA A 325 14.05 -1.31 -7.23
C ALA A 325 12.98 -2.40 -7.07
N TYR A 326 13.24 -3.57 -7.65
CA TYR A 326 12.29 -4.68 -7.51
C TYR A 326 12.15 -5.16 -6.06
N GLY A 327 13.22 -5.10 -5.27
CA GLY A 327 13.19 -5.40 -3.84
C GLY A 327 12.30 -4.44 -3.04
N HIS A 328 12.11 -3.21 -3.53
CA HIS A 328 11.20 -2.23 -2.93
C HIS A 328 9.72 -2.54 -3.17
N ARG A 329 9.37 -3.54 -3.97
CA ARG A 329 7.98 -4.01 -4.08
C ARG A 329 7.50 -4.68 -2.78
N TRP A 330 8.39 -5.42 -2.11
CA TRP A 330 8.04 -6.24 -0.96
C TRP A 330 7.29 -5.50 0.18
N PRO A 331 7.61 -4.25 0.57
CA PRO A 331 6.92 -3.55 1.66
C PRO A 331 5.41 -3.36 1.48
N ILE A 332 4.83 -3.55 0.29
CA ILE A 332 3.38 -3.49 0.08
C ILE A 332 2.65 -4.72 0.64
N GLU A 333 3.28 -5.90 0.56
CA GLU A 333 2.66 -7.15 1.04
C GLU A 333 2.34 -7.11 2.54
N PRO A 334 3.27 -6.69 3.44
CA PRO A 334 2.94 -6.46 4.83
C PRO A 334 1.84 -5.41 5.08
N ASN A 335 1.62 -4.44 4.17
CA ASN A 335 0.50 -3.51 4.32
C ASN A 335 -0.84 -4.23 4.12
N PHE A 336 -0.95 -5.07 3.10
CA PHE A 336 -2.14 -5.92 2.92
C PHE A 336 -2.35 -6.84 4.12
N PHE A 337 -1.29 -7.49 4.60
CA PHE A 337 -1.35 -8.38 5.76
C PHE A 337 -1.88 -7.66 7.01
N VAL A 338 -1.34 -6.49 7.35
CA VAL A 338 -1.81 -5.70 8.50
C VAL A 338 -3.24 -5.23 8.29
N ALA A 339 -3.59 -4.75 7.10
CA ALA A 339 -4.95 -4.31 6.78
C ALA A 339 -5.98 -5.45 6.88
N GLN A 340 -5.64 -6.65 6.45
CA GLN A 340 -6.45 -7.86 6.63
C GLN A 340 -6.60 -8.19 8.12
N GLY A 341 -5.52 -8.08 8.89
CA GLY A 341 -5.50 -8.29 10.34
C GLY A 341 -6.43 -7.37 11.11
N THR A 342 -6.75 -6.17 10.59
CA THR A 342 -7.73 -5.26 11.23
C THR A 342 -9.18 -5.75 11.13
N ARG A 343 -9.46 -6.81 10.37
CA ARG A 343 -10.80 -7.28 9.99
C ARG A 343 -11.62 -6.28 9.17
N ALA A 344 -11.22 -5.03 9.06
CA ALA A 344 -11.89 -4.04 8.25
C ALA A 344 -11.77 -4.36 6.76
N MET A 345 -10.59 -4.81 6.32
CA MET A 345 -10.34 -5.24 4.95
C MET A 345 -10.92 -6.63 4.68
N GLU A 346 -10.61 -7.61 5.52
CA GLU A 346 -11.02 -9.00 5.32
C GLU A 346 -12.54 -9.20 5.44
N MET A 347 -13.19 -8.50 6.37
CA MET A 347 -14.63 -8.60 6.63
C MET A 347 -15.30 -7.22 6.62
N PRO A 348 -15.33 -6.53 5.50
CA PRO A 348 -15.96 -5.21 5.43
C PRO A 348 -17.49 -5.38 5.45
N ARG A 349 -18.07 -5.57 6.64
CA ARG A 349 -19.51 -5.72 6.86
C ARG A 349 -20.23 -4.41 6.58
N ALA A 350 -20.36 -4.04 5.32
CA ALA A 350 -21.09 -2.89 4.85
C ALA A 350 -21.93 -3.27 3.63
N TRP A 351 -23.01 -2.55 3.41
CA TRP A 351 -23.99 -2.84 2.37
C TRP A 351 -23.73 -2.06 1.08
N SER A 352 -23.35 -0.78 1.20
CA SER A 352 -23.07 0.04 0.02
C SER A 352 -21.63 -0.17 -0.48
N ALA A 353 -21.45 -0.08 -1.79
CA ALA A 353 -20.13 -0.15 -2.44
C ALA A 353 -19.17 0.89 -1.85
N THR A 354 -19.63 2.13 -1.71
CA THR A 354 -18.85 3.24 -1.14
C THR A 354 -18.35 2.95 0.27
N ALA A 355 -19.21 2.41 1.15
CA ALA A 355 -18.81 2.08 2.51
C ALA A 355 -17.79 0.93 2.55
N VAL A 356 -17.93 -0.07 1.66
CA VAL A 356 -16.97 -1.17 1.53
C VAL A 356 -15.61 -0.67 1.05
N GLU A 357 -15.58 0.13 0.00
CA GLU A 357 -14.34 0.73 -0.53
C GLU A 357 -13.64 1.58 0.52
N ARG A 358 -14.38 2.44 1.20
CA ARG A 358 -13.82 3.28 2.26
C ARG A 358 -13.27 2.45 3.42
N ARG A 359 -13.96 1.39 3.85
CA ARG A 359 -13.45 0.50 4.90
C ARG A 359 -12.16 -0.20 4.50
N ILE A 360 -12.10 -0.74 3.29
CA ILE A 360 -10.89 -1.39 2.77
C ILE A 360 -9.75 -0.37 2.67
N SER A 361 -10.01 0.80 2.11
CA SER A 361 -9.01 1.86 1.94
C SER A 361 -8.51 2.41 3.28
N LEU A 362 -9.41 2.64 4.25
CA LEU A 362 -9.04 3.08 5.60
C LEU A 362 -8.27 1.99 6.35
N ALA A 363 -8.54 0.70 6.11
CA ALA A 363 -7.75 -0.38 6.68
C ALA A 363 -6.31 -0.40 6.14
N LEU A 364 -6.14 -0.17 4.84
CA LEU A 364 -4.82 -0.04 4.22
C LEU A 364 -4.08 1.21 4.74
N LEU A 365 -4.78 2.32 4.90
CA LEU A 365 -4.25 3.54 5.51
C LEU A 365 -3.80 3.30 6.95
N ALA A 366 -4.65 2.71 7.77
CA ALA A 366 -4.36 2.38 9.18
C ALA A 366 -3.18 1.42 9.28
N GLY A 367 -3.14 0.36 8.47
CA GLY A 367 -2.05 -0.60 8.43
C GLY A 367 -0.71 0.03 8.05
N SER A 368 -0.72 0.92 7.07
CA SER A 368 0.45 1.69 6.63
C SER A 368 0.98 2.60 7.74
N LEU A 369 0.10 3.35 8.42
CA LEU A 369 0.46 4.23 9.53
C LEU A 369 0.94 3.45 10.76
N LEU A 370 0.28 2.35 11.14
CA LEU A 370 0.72 1.50 12.24
C LEU A 370 2.14 0.98 12.00
N LYS A 371 2.47 0.58 10.77
CA LYS A 371 3.84 0.15 10.41
C LYS A 371 4.84 1.30 10.49
N ALA A 372 4.48 2.48 9.98
CA ALA A 372 5.34 3.65 10.00
C ALA A 372 5.65 4.10 11.43
N ILE A 373 4.63 4.20 12.29
CA ILE A 373 4.79 4.58 13.69
C ILE A 373 5.58 3.51 14.46
N ALA A 374 5.28 2.22 14.24
CA ALA A 374 6.02 1.14 14.87
C ALA A 374 7.51 1.16 14.48
N ALA A 375 7.85 1.48 13.23
CA ALA A 375 9.24 1.60 12.79
C ALA A 375 9.97 2.81 13.41
N ALA A 376 9.23 3.88 13.72
CA ALA A 376 9.77 5.10 14.32
C ALA A 376 9.88 5.04 15.86
N CYS A 377 9.21 4.08 16.49
CA CYS A 377 9.20 3.93 17.95
C CYS A 377 10.17 2.85 18.41
N ALA A 378 10.60 2.96 19.67
CA ALA A 378 11.30 1.86 20.33
C ALA A 378 10.43 0.58 20.32
N PRO A 379 11.05 -0.60 20.24
CA PRO A 379 10.32 -1.86 20.29
C PRO A 379 9.45 -1.98 21.55
N LEU A 380 8.19 -2.36 21.35
CA LEU A 380 7.22 -2.51 22.43
C LEU A 380 7.20 -3.96 22.92
N PRO A 381 7.44 -4.23 24.22
CA PRO A 381 7.31 -5.56 24.78
C PRO A 381 5.83 -5.97 24.86
N MET A 382 5.55 -7.26 24.63
CA MET A 382 4.20 -7.83 24.76
C MET A 382 3.91 -8.31 26.19
N GLY A 383 4.94 -8.38 27.03
CA GLY A 383 4.84 -8.83 28.40
C GLY A 383 6.21 -9.09 29.02
N PRO A 384 6.31 -9.48 30.29
CA PRO A 384 7.58 -9.70 30.99
C PRO A 384 8.42 -10.83 30.41
N TRP A 385 7.82 -11.72 29.63
CA TRP A 385 8.48 -12.86 28.99
C TRP A 385 8.98 -12.60 27.56
N ASP A 386 8.80 -11.36 27.06
CA ASP A 386 9.19 -10.99 25.71
C ASP A 386 10.67 -10.60 25.65
N TRP A 387 11.53 -11.60 25.48
CA TRP A 387 12.99 -11.46 25.42
C TRP A 387 13.49 -10.67 24.21
N LYS A 388 12.68 -10.59 23.16
CA LYS A 388 13.04 -9.88 21.91
C LYS A 388 11.96 -8.87 21.59
N ALA A 389 12.09 -7.69 22.17
CA ALA A 389 11.27 -6.59 21.75
C ALA A 389 11.47 -6.30 20.26
N VAL A 390 10.41 -6.39 19.46
CA VAL A 390 10.40 -6.15 18.01
C VAL A 390 9.42 -5.07 17.68
N SER A 391 9.80 -4.13 16.84
CA SER A 391 8.87 -3.14 16.30
C SER A 391 7.92 -3.80 15.31
N SER A 392 6.62 -3.82 15.64
CA SER A 392 5.60 -4.34 14.72
C SER A 392 4.26 -3.62 14.88
N ALA A 393 3.51 -3.55 13.78
CA ALA A 393 2.17 -2.96 13.78
C ALA A 393 1.22 -3.64 14.77
N GLY A 394 1.32 -4.98 14.92
CA GLY A 394 0.49 -5.74 15.87
C GLY A 394 0.78 -5.39 17.33
N ARG A 395 2.07 -5.26 17.70
CA ARG A 395 2.46 -4.83 19.05
C ARG A 395 1.99 -3.41 19.36
N LEU A 396 2.13 -2.51 18.39
CA LEU A 396 1.61 -1.15 18.54
C LEU A 396 0.09 -1.17 18.70
N ALA A 397 -0.64 -1.93 17.90
CA ALA A 397 -2.09 -2.03 18.01
C ALA A 397 -2.53 -2.53 19.42
N ASN A 398 -1.87 -3.55 19.96
CA ASN A 398 -2.12 -4.02 21.32
C ASN A 398 -1.82 -2.96 22.38
N HIS A 399 -0.69 -2.24 22.25
CA HIS A 399 -0.35 -1.16 23.15
C HIS A 399 -1.41 -0.04 23.15
N LEU A 400 -1.92 0.32 21.96
CA LEU A 400 -3.00 1.29 21.81
C LEU A 400 -4.33 0.76 22.39
N ALA A 401 -4.60 -0.53 22.26
CA ALA A 401 -5.80 -1.17 22.82
C ALA A 401 -5.82 -1.09 24.36
N LEU A 402 -4.68 -1.34 25.00
CA LEU A 402 -4.54 -1.21 26.47
C LEU A 402 -4.77 0.22 26.98
N GLN A 403 -4.59 1.23 26.13
CA GLN A 403 -4.77 2.64 26.44
C GLN A 403 -5.92 3.27 25.61
N ALA A 404 -6.91 2.46 25.21
CA ALA A 404 -7.93 2.86 24.23
C ALA A 404 -8.68 4.15 24.60
N GLY A 405 -9.00 4.35 25.88
CA GLY A 405 -9.68 5.56 26.37
C GLY A 405 -8.84 6.82 26.18
N ASN A 406 -7.59 6.80 26.65
CA ASN A 406 -6.64 7.91 26.51
C ASN A 406 -6.32 8.16 25.01
N PHE A 407 -6.07 7.09 24.26
CA PHE A 407 -5.82 7.18 22.84
C PHE A 407 -6.98 7.85 22.09
N ALA A 408 -8.22 7.43 22.37
CA ALA A 408 -9.41 8.01 21.74
C ALA A 408 -9.62 9.48 22.14
N ALA A 409 -9.40 9.84 23.40
CA ALA A 409 -9.51 11.21 23.87
C ALA A 409 -8.53 12.13 23.12
N LEU A 410 -7.27 11.72 23.00
CA LEU A 410 -6.25 12.46 22.25
C LEU A 410 -6.54 12.53 20.75
N ALA A 411 -6.95 11.42 20.13
CA ALA A 411 -7.21 11.35 18.70
C ALA A 411 -8.43 12.17 18.27
N LEU A 412 -9.43 12.31 19.14
CA LEU A 412 -10.67 13.03 18.89
C LEU A 412 -10.70 14.42 19.53
N GLN A 413 -9.59 14.86 20.10
CA GLN A 413 -9.47 16.18 20.69
C GLN A 413 -9.95 17.24 19.70
N ASP A 414 -10.82 18.16 20.15
CA ASP A 414 -11.42 19.25 19.38
C ASP A 414 -12.36 18.85 18.24
N LEU A 415 -12.60 17.55 18.03
CA LEU A 415 -13.45 17.03 16.96
C LEU A 415 -14.90 16.71 17.41
N ALA A 416 -15.17 16.75 18.70
CA ALA A 416 -16.50 16.42 19.24
C ALA A 416 -17.59 17.33 18.63
N PRO A 417 -18.73 16.76 18.20
CA PRO A 417 -19.87 17.53 17.69
C PRO A 417 -20.31 18.60 18.68
N ARG A 418 -20.72 19.78 18.22
CA ARG A 418 -21.17 20.89 19.08
C ARG A 418 -22.24 20.50 20.10
N THR A 419 -23.14 19.59 19.76
CA THR A 419 -24.13 18.98 20.67
C THR A 419 -23.48 18.23 21.84
N TYR A 420 -22.31 17.67 21.68
CA TYR A 420 -21.57 16.98 22.72
C TYR A 420 -20.96 17.98 23.72
N ARG A 421 -20.40 19.10 23.24
CA ARG A 421 -19.87 20.15 24.13
C ARG A 421 -20.94 20.72 25.07
N LYS A 422 -22.19 20.86 24.60
CA LYS A 422 -23.29 21.30 25.47
C LYS A 422 -23.65 20.28 26.54
N ILE A 423 -23.55 18.97 26.28
CA ILE A 423 -23.86 17.91 27.25
C ILE A 423 -22.74 17.74 28.28
N THR A 424 -21.48 17.86 27.85
CA THR A 424 -20.34 17.80 28.80
C THR A 424 -20.30 19.01 29.73
N ASN A 425 -20.53 20.20 29.22
CA ASN A 425 -20.59 21.41 30.03
C ASN A 425 -21.77 21.43 31.02
N ALA A 426 -22.85 20.67 30.73
CA ALA A 426 -23.99 20.49 31.65
C ALA A 426 -23.76 19.37 32.70
N LYS A 427 -22.72 18.54 32.55
CA LYS A 427 -22.43 17.39 33.42
C LYS A 427 -21.11 17.49 34.19
N GLU A 428 -20.37 18.60 34.09
CA GLU A 428 -19.18 18.84 34.93
C GLU A 428 -19.50 19.05 36.41
N THR A 429 -20.78 18.93 36.80
CA THR A 429 -21.20 18.95 38.22
C THR A 429 -21.47 17.55 38.81
N THR A 430 -21.17 16.46 38.08
CA THR A 430 -21.31 15.12 38.69
C THR A 430 -20.13 14.26 38.25
N GLU A 431 -19.22 13.99 39.20
CA GLU A 431 -18.11 13.05 39.02
C GLU A 431 -18.64 11.69 38.54
N VAL A 432 -18.30 11.32 37.27
CA VAL A 432 -18.54 9.98 36.76
C VAL A 432 -17.27 9.19 36.98
N GLN A 433 -17.15 8.46 38.05
CA GLN A 433 -16.20 7.37 38.20
C GLN A 433 -16.48 6.35 37.11
N LEU A 434 -15.49 6.15 36.21
CA LEU A 434 -15.50 5.06 35.24
C LEU A 434 -15.28 3.75 35.96
N PRO A 435 -16.13 2.73 35.84
CA PRO A 435 -15.82 1.40 36.34
C PRO A 435 -14.61 0.83 35.63
N LEU A 436 -13.57 0.51 36.39
CA LEU A 436 -12.46 -0.34 35.97
C LEU A 436 -13.06 -1.69 35.56
N ALA A 437 -12.90 -2.07 34.31
CA ALA A 437 -13.30 -3.37 33.83
C ALA A 437 -12.39 -4.44 34.45
N ALA A 438 -13.00 -5.40 35.13
CA ALA A 438 -12.41 -6.66 35.52
C ALA A 438 -12.25 -7.59 34.31
#